data_f09c35db43cfa5917228f410c601e246
#
_entry.id   f09c35db43cfa5917228f410c601e246
#
_cell.length_a   1.000
_cell.length_b   1.000
_cell.length_c   1.000
_cell.angle_alpha   90.00
_cell.angle_beta   90.00
_cell.angle_gamma   90.00
#
_symmetry.space_group_name_H-M   'P 1'
#
loop_
_entity.id
_entity.type
_entity.pdbx_description
1 polymer ?
#
loop_
_entity_poly.entity_id
_entity_poly.type
_entity_poly.pdbx_seq_one_letter_code
_entity_poly.pdbx_strand_id
1 'polypeptide(L)'
;APAVTLEDLRRNRNLLFWALHTLGWSAYLITQYLGALLYEKPTSYIKVVLAAAAGGFLLSAPLRYLYRRLWGQRFAIVAPAVLLAAWVVALGWRVVINSSYVRWVETESMAGEPWYGIFVGTLSSTYLLLCWSGLYFGIKYYEALQEQRESMLRASALAQEAQVKMLRYQLNPHF
;
A
#
# COMPACT_ATOMS: atom_id res chain seq x y z
N ALA A 1 10.51 -8.24 24.76
CA ALA A 1 9.40 -7.50 24.17
C ALA A 1 8.32 -8.52 23.78
N PRO A 2 7.04 -8.34 24.13
CA PRO A 2 5.99 -9.27 23.74
C PRO A 2 5.90 -9.31 22.21
N ALA A 3 5.77 -10.53 21.66
CA ALA A 3 5.59 -10.72 20.23
C ALA A 3 4.25 -10.09 19.81
N VAL A 4 4.28 -9.28 18.75
CA VAL A 4 3.07 -8.67 18.16
C VAL A 4 2.20 -9.79 17.62
N THR A 5 0.98 -9.94 18.13
CA THR A 5 0.04 -10.97 17.70
C THR A 5 -0.76 -10.52 16.46
N LEU A 6 -1.33 -11.48 15.71
CA LEU A 6 -2.22 -11.15 14.58
C LEU A 6 -3.45 -10.35 15.03
N GLU A 7 -3.92 -10.55 16.26
CA GLU A 7 -5.03 -9.79 16.83
C GLU A 7 -4.65 -8.33 17.10
N ASP A 8 -3.41 -8.07 17.55
CA ASP A 8 -2.90 -6.71 17.75
C ASP A 8 -2.79 -5.95 16.42
N LEU A 9 -2.36 -6.63 15.35
CA LEU A 9 -2.32 -6.06 13.99
C LEU A 9 -3.72 -5.69 13.49
N ARG A 10 -4.72 -6.55 13.70
CA ARG A 10 -6.11 -6.28 13.29
C ARG A 10 -6.74 -5.13 14.09
N ARG A 11 -6.40 -4.99 15.38
CA ARG A 11 -6.92 -3.94 16.25
C ARG A 11 -6.29 -2.58 15.99
N ASN A 12 -5.02 -2.53 15.53
CA ASN A 12 -4.30 -1.28 15.29
C ASN A 12 -4.02 -1.07 13.80
N ARG A 13 -4.89 -0.31 13.12
CA ARG A 13 -4.79 0.02 11.69
C ARG A 13 -3.46 0.69 11.30
N ASN A 14 -2.83 1.42 12.22
CA ASN A 14 -1.52 2.02 11.96
C ASN A 14 -0.43 0.96 11.93
N LEU A 15 -0.47 0.04 12.89
CA LEU A 15 0.49 -1.04 12.99
C LEU A 15 0.39 -1.98 11.78
N LEU A 16 -0.84 -2.33 11.37
CA LEU A 16 -1.09 -3.14 10.18
C LEU A 16 -0.50 -2.49 8.92
N PHE A 17 -0.76 -1.19 8.72
CA PHE A 17 -0.20 -0.47 7.57
C PHE A 17 1.33 -0.54 7.55
N TRP A 18 2.00 -0.20 8.65
CA TRP A 18 3.46 -0.20 8.69
C TRP A 18 4.06 -1.60 8.54
N ALA A 19 3.42 -2.62 9.11
CA ALA A 19 3.83 -4.01 8.92
C ALA A 19 3.76 -4.43 7.46
N LEU A 20 2.64 -4.18 6.78
CA LEU A 20 2.47 -4.49 5.36
C LEU A 20 3.39 -3.66 4.46
N HIS A 21 3.59 -2.38 4.79
CA HIS A 21 4.48 -1.50 4.05
C HIS A 21 5.94 -1.97 4.13
N THR A 22 6.40 -2.30 5.33
CA THR A 22 7.74 -2.85 5.55
C THR A 22 7.91 -4.20 4.86
N LEU A 23 6.92 -5.10 4.99
CA LEU A 23 6.94 -6.40 4.34
C LEU A 23 7.02 -6.28 2.81
N GLY A 24 6.19 -5.41 2.22
CA GLY A 24 6.17 -5.18 0.78
C GLY A 24 7.51 -4.68 0.24
N TRP A 25 8.12 -3.67 0.89
CA TRP A 25 9.41 -3.14 0.47
C TRP A 25 10.58 -4.09 0.77
N SER A 26 10.47 -4.92 1.81
CA SER A 26 11.43 -6.01 2.06
C SER A 26 11.34 -7.10 0.98
N ALA A 27 10.14 -7.46 0.57
CA ALA A 27 9.93 -8.41 -0.54
C ALA A 27 10.48 -7.83 -1.87
N TYR A 28 10.26 -6.55 -2.14
CA TYR A 28 10.86 -5.85 -3.28
C TYR A 28 12.39 -5.93 -3.24
N LEU A 29 13.00 -5.62 -2.10
CA LEU A 29 14.46 -5.69 -1.92
C LEU A 29 14.99 -7.10 -2.22
N ILE A 30 14.36 -8.13 -1.66
CA ILE A 30 14.76 -9.53 -1.87
C ILE A 30 14.63 -9.91 -3.36
N THR A 31 13.51 -9.57 -3.99
CA THR A 31 13.26 -9.89 -5.41
C THR A 31 14.29 -9.21 -6.32
N GLN A 32 14.59 -7.94 -6.07
CA GLN A 32 15.61 -7.20 -6.85
C GLN A 32 17.02 -7.75 -6.63
N TYR A 33 17.33 -8.14 -5.39
CA TYR A 33 18.61 -8.77 -5.08
C TYR A 33 18.77 -10.13 -5.79
N LEU A 34 17.75 -10.98 -5.73
CA LEU A 34 17.76 -12.27 -6.45
C LEU A 34 17.87 -12.05 -7.98
N GLY A 35 17.14 -11.07 -8.52
CA GLY A 35 17.29 -10.69 -9.91
C GLY A 35 18.71 -10.24 -10.26
N ALA A 36 19.34 -9.44 -9.40
CA ALA A 36 20.73 -9.02 -9.60
C ALA A 36 21.70 -10.20 -9.65
N LEU A 37 21.51 -11.22 -8.83
CA LEU A 37 22.30 -12.45 -8.84
C LEU A 37 22.08 -13.24 -10.13
N LEU A 38 20.83 -13.41 -10.55
CA LEU A 38 20.47 -14.17 -11.77
C LEU A 38 21.02 -13.52 -13.05
N TYR A 39 21.09 -12.20 -13.10
CA TYR A 39 21.60 -11.44 -14.24
C TYR A 39 23.08 -11.05 -14.09
N GLU A 40 23.82 -11.69 -13.18
CA GLU A 40 25.26 -11.50 -12.95
C GLU A 40 25.68 -10.02 -12.81
N LYS A 41 24.84 -9.22 -12.13
CA LYS A 41 25.13 -7.81 -11.89
C LYS A 41 26.36 -7.65 -10.97
N PRO A 42 27.16 -6.59 -11.13
CA PRO A 42 28.33 -6.36 -10.28
C PRO A 42 27.91 -6.22 -8.80
N THR A 43 28.80 -6.59 -7.90
CA THR A 43 28.54 -6.54 -6.44
C THR A 43 28.14 -5.14 -5.95
N SER A 44 28.64 -4.07 -6.60
CA SER A 44 28.24 -2.68 -6.33
C SER A 44 26.76 -2.41 -6.55
N TYR A 45 26.07 -3.21 -7.37
CA TYR A 45 24.64 -3.08 -7.66
C TYR A 45 23.77 -3.28 -6.43
N ILE A 46 24.24 -3.97 -5.39
CA ILE A 46 23.53 -4.10 -4.11
C ILE A 46 23.20 -2.73 -3.50
N LYS A 47 24.08 -1.74 -3.67
CA LYS A 47 23.84 -0.37 -3.16
C LYS A 47 22.67 0.30 -3.89
N VAL A 48 22.51 0.03 -5.18
CA VAL A 48 21.38 0.52 -5.98
C VAL A 48 20.08 -0.13 -5.50
N VAL A 49 20.10 -1.44 -5.25
CA VAL A 49 18.92 -2.18 -4.75
C VAL A 49 18.50 -1.65 -3.38
N LEU A 50 19.44 -1.41 -2.48
CA LEU A 50 19.17 -0.82 -1.15
C LEU A 50 18.61 0.60 -1.26
N ALA A 51 19.21 1.45 -2.11
CA ALA A 51 18.71 2.81 -2.34
C ALA A 51 17.32 2.81 -2.97
N ALA A 52 17.04 1.89 -3.91
CA ALA A 52 15.75 1.72 -4.53
C ALA A 52 14.68 1.32 -3.50
N ALA A 53 14.96 0.33 -2.65
CA ALA A 53 14.03 -0.12 -1.61
C ALA A 53 13.78 0.98 -0.57
N ALA A 54 14.82 1.63 -0.08
CA ALA A 54 14.71 2.73 0.88
C ALA A 54 13.98 3.94 0.28
N GLY A 55 14.33 4.35 -0.93
CA GLY A 55 13.66 5.43 -1.65
C GLY A 55 12.17 5.15 -1.90
N GLY A 56 11.86 3.94 -2.35
CA GLY A 56 10.48 3.50 -2.54
C GLY A 56 9.69 3.51 -1.23
N PHE A 57 10.26 2.97 -0.15
CA PHE A 57 9.66 2.99 1.19
C PHE A 57 9.34 4.42 1.66
N LEU A 58 10.32 5.32 1.57
CA LEU A 58 10.18 6.70 2.05
C LEU A 58 9.22 7.52 1.18
N LEU A 59 9.34 7.42 -0.15
CA LEU A 59 8.54 8.23 -1.08
C LEU A 59 7.09 7.75 -1.19
N SER A 60 6.80 6.47 -0.98
CA SER A 60 5.42 5.98 -1.02
C SER A 60 4.67 6.14 0.31
N ALA A 61 5.36 6.29 1.44
CA ALA A 61 4.71 6.48 2.75
C ALA A 61 3.75 7.69 2.80
N PRO A 62 4.07 8.87 2.22
CA PRO A 62 3.15 10.02 2.17
C PRO A 62 1.85 9.76 1.40
N LEU A 63 1.84 8.83 0.42
CA LEU A 63 0.63 8.48 -0.33
C LEU A 63 -0.51 8.03 0.60
N ARG A 64 -0.18 7.41 1.73
CA ARG A 64 -1.17 7.04 2.74
C ARG A 64 -1.99 8.22 3.23
N TYR A 65 -1.38 9.37 3.47
CA TYR A 65 -2.09 10.56 3.95
C TYR A 65 -3.02 11.11 2.88
N LEU A 66 -2.56 11.13 1.63
CA LEU A 66 -3.39 11.49 0.48
C LEU A 66 -4.59 10.55 0.35
N TYR A 67 -4.36 9.23 0.39
CA TYR A 67 -5.42 8.24 0.23
C TYR A 67 -6.44 8.26 1.37
N ARG A 68 -6.01 8.61 2.58
CA ARG A 68 -6.95 8.84 3.70
C ARG A 68 -7.88 10.02 3.45
N ARG A 69 -7.40 11.08 2.79
CA ARG A 69 -8.22 12.25 2.42
C ARG A 69 -9.15 11.96 1.24
N LEU A 70 -8.72 11.09 0.33
CA LEU A 70 -9.51 10.68 -0.83
C LEU A 70 -10.58 9.63 -0.49
N TRP A 71 -10.51 9.03 0.70
CA TRP A 71 -11.46 8.02 1.13
C TRP A 71 -12.88 8.61 1.24
N GLY A 72 -13.85 7.95 0.59
CA GLY A 72 -15.24 8.42 0.55
C GLY A 72 -15.56 9.44 -0.55
N GLN A 73 -14.56 9.88 -1.32
CA GLN A 73 -14.78 10.71 -2.51
C GLN A 73 -15.29 9.87 -3.69
N ARG A 74 -15.87 10.56 -4.68
CA ARG A 74 -16.35 9.90 -5.91
C ARG A 74 -15.20 9.25 -6.66
N PHE A 75 -15.44 8.07 -7.24
CA PHE A 75 -14.42 7.34 -8.01
C PHE A 75 -13.79 8.19 -9.12
N ALA A 76 -14.58 9.04 -9.79
CA ALA A 76 -14.10 9.97 -10.82
C ALA A 76 -13.03 10.98 -10.32
N ILE A 77 -12.93 11.21 -9.02
CA ILE A 77 -11.90 12.06 -8.39
C ILE A 77 -10.75 11.20 -7.89
N VAL A 78 -11.06 10.07 -7.26
CA VAL A 78 -10.06 9.19 -6.65
C VAL A 78 -9.13 8.58 -7.70
N ALA A 79 -9.68 8.04 -8.79
CA ALA A 79 -8.88 7.35 -9.80
C ALA A 79 -7.80 8.24 -10.45
N PRO A 80 -8.11 9.43 -10.99
CA PRO A 80 -7.08 10.30 -11.57
C PRO A 80 -6.11 10.84 -10.50
N ALA A 81 -6.58 11.11 -9.28
CA ALA A 81 -5.71 11.59 -8.20
C ALA A 81 -4.69 10.51 -7.77
N VAL A 82 -5.11 9.25 -7.68
CA VAL A 82 -4.23 8.11 -7.38
C VAL A 82 -3.22 7.89 -8.52
N LEU A 83 -3.67 7.95 -9.76
CA LEU A 83 -2.81 7.80 -10.95
C LEU A 83 -1.73 8.89 -10.98
N LEU A 84 -2.14 10.15 -10.82
CA LEU A 84 -1.22 11.28 -10.81
C LEU A 84 -0.23 11.21 -9.65
N ALA A 85 -0.70 10.89 -8.45
CA ALA A 85 0.16 10.77 -7.27
C ALA A 85 1.17 9.63 -7.41
N ALA A 86 0.74 8.47 -7.90
CA ALA A 86 1.62 7.35 -8.17
C ALA A 86 2.68 7.70 -9.23
N TRP A 87 2.29 8.41 -10.30
CA TRP A 87 3.21 8.85 -11.34
C TRP A 87 4.25 9.85 -10.81
N VAL A 88 3.84 10.86 -10.04
CA VAL A 88 4.74 11.85 -9.43
C VAL A 88 5.74 11.18 -8.48
N VAL A 89 5.26 10.25 -7.64
CA VAL A 89 6.14 9.48 -6.74
C VAL A 89 7.10 8.60 -7.53
N ALA A 90 6.63 7.98 -8.62
CA ALA A 90 7.46 7.16 -9.51
C ALA A 90 8.58 7.97 -10.17
N LEU A 91 8.33 9.21 -10.59
CA LEU A 91 9.35 10.12 -11.10
C LEU A 91 10.46 10.34 -10.06
N GLY A 92 10.08 10.74 -8.84
CA GLY A 92 11.04 10.94 -7.75
C GLY A 92 11.82 9.66 -7.40
N TRP A 93 11.13 8.53 -7.40
CA TRP A 93 11.76 7.24 -7.13
C TRP A 93 12.74 6.84 -8.23
N ARG A 94 12.44 7.12 -9.51
CA ARG A 94 13.38 6.87 -10.61
C ARG A 94 14.62 7.73 -10.54
N VAL A 95 14.49 8.97 -10.11
CA VAL A 95 15.67 9.80 -9.83
C VAL A 95 16.60 9.12 -8.82
N VAL A 96 16.05 8.58 -7.73
CA VAL A 96 16.84 7.85 -6.72
C VAL A 96 17.54 6.63 -7.32
N ILE A 97 16.81 5.79 -8.07
CA ILE A 97 17.35 4.56 -8.66
C ILE A 97 18.45 4.89 -9.67
N ASN A 98 18.15 5.74 -10.64
CA ASN A 98 19.04 6.02 -11.75
C ASN A 98 20.29 6.81 -11.30
N SER A 99 20.13 7.75 -10.37
CA SER A 99 21.29 8.45 -9.76
C SER A 99 22.18 7.49 -8.97
N SER A 100 21.57 6.53 -8.26
CA SER A 100 22.31 5.50 -7.54
C SER A 100 23.07 4.56 -8.48
N TYR A 101 22.44 4.20 -9.60
CA TYR A 101 23.03 3.36 -10.63
C TYR A 101 24.29 4.02 -11.23
N VAL A 102 24.17 5.27 -11.66
CA VAL A 102 25.29 6.06 -12.19
C VAL A 102 26.42 6.19 -11.19
N ARG A 103 26.09 6.48 -9.92
CA ARG A 103 27.10 6.69 -8.88
C ARG A 103 27.89 5.44 -8.52
N TRP A 104 27.28 4.26 -8.54
CA TRP A 104 27.89 3.04 -7.98
C TRP A 104 28.18 1.93 -8.97
N VAL A 105 27.59 1.97 -10.16
CA VAL A 105 27.73 0.92 -11.17
C VAL A 105 28.38 1.45 -12.44
N GLU A 106 27.95 2.59 -12.93
CA GLU A 106 28.29 3.09 -14.25
C GLU A 106 28.73 4.57 -14.20
N THR A 107 29.96 4.78 -13.75
CA THR A 107 30.52 6.13 -13.48
C THR A 107 30.75 6.96 -14.74
N GLU A 108 30.89 6.32 -15.93
CA GLU A 108 31.22 6.98 -17.19
C GLU A 108 30.06 7.21 -18.17
N SER A 109 28.91 6.60 -17.92
CA SER A 109 27.84 6.47 -18.90
C SER A 109 26.95 7.71 -19.11
N MET A 110 27.05 8.73 -18.25
CA MET A 110 26.21 9.94 -18.39
C MET A 110 26.75 11.02 -19.28
N ALA A 111 28.02 10.90 -19.75
CA ALA A 111 28.60 11.86 -20.67
C ALA A 111 28.04 11.67 -22.09
N GLY A 112 26.87 12.29 -22.34
CA GLY A 112 26.19 12.21 -23.64
C GLY A 112 24.72 11.78 -23.57
N GLU A 113 24.25 11.26 -22.42
CA GLU A 113 22.84 10.94 -22.22
C GLU A 113 21.99 12.22 -22.04
N PRO A 114 20.81 12.27 -22.65
CA PRO A 114 19.92 13.40 -22.47
C PRO A 114 19.45 13.49 -21.01
N TRP A 115 19.23 14.71 -20.50
CA TRP A 115 18.81 14.97 -19.12
C TRP A 115 17.57 14.18 -18.67
N TYR A 116 16.70 13.80 -19.60
CA TYR A 116 15.49 13.02 -19.31
C TYR A 116 15.78 11.51 -19.11
N GLY A 117 17.00 11.04 -19.43
CA GLY A 117 17.42 9.65 -19.19
C GLY A 117 17.25 9.22 -17.73
N ILE A 118 17.36 10.19 -16.78
CA ILE A 118 17.19 9.95 -15.34
C ILE A 118 15.77 9.45 -14.98
N PHE A 119 14.77 9.66 -15.86
CA PHE A 119 13.40 9.22 -15.67
C PHE A 119 13.08 7.90 -16.39
N VAL A 120 14.06 7.27 -17.03
CA VAL A 120 13.86 5.98 -17.69
C VAL A 120 13.31 4.95 -16.72
N GLY A 121 12.26 4.23 -17.14
CA GLY A 121 11.58 3.23 -16.32
C GLY A 121 10.49 3.80 -15.38
N THR A 122 10.13 5.08 -15.47
CA THR A 122 9.05 5.68 -14.68
C THR A 122 7.73 4.92 -14.82
N LEU A 123 7.36 4.48 -16.03
CA LEU A 123 6.14 3.70 -16.25
C LEU A 123 6.12 2.41 -15.43
N SER A 124 7.20 1.63 -15.45
CA SER A 124 7.33 0.40 -14.65
C SER A 124 7.19 0.68 -13.15
N SER A 125 7.81 1.77 -12.67
CA SER A 125 7.67 2.21 -11.29
C SER A 125 6.27 2.67 -10.95
N THR A 126 5.58 3.32 -11.88
CA THR A 126 4.17 3.74 -11.73
C THR A 126 3.26 2.52 -11.57
N TYR A 127 3.44 1.47 -12.38
CA TYR A 127 2.66 0.23 -12.23
C TYR A 127 2.84 -0.40 -10.86
N LEU A 128 4.07 -0.47 -10.35
CA LEU A 128 4.33 -1.01 -9.01
C LEU A 128 3.62 -0.21 -7.92
N LEU A 129 3.69 1.12 -8.00
CA LEU A 129 3.00 2.01 -7.06
C LEU A 129 1.48 1.94 -7.19
N LEU A 130 0.94 1.72 -8.40
CA LEU A 130 -0.49 1.48 -8.60
C LEU A 130 -0.93 0.14 -8.00
N CYS A 131 -0.13 -0.92 -8.13
CA CYS A 131 -0.39 -2.19 -7.43
C CYS A 131 -0.40 -1.99 -5.91
N TRP A 132 0.57 -1.25 -5.37
CA TRP A 132 0.61 -0.89 -3.96
C TRP A 132 -0.64 -0.10 -3.53
N SER A 133 -1.07 0.87 -4.34
CA SER A 133 -2.28 1.66 -4.13
C SER A 133 -3.53 0.79 -4.15
N GLY A 134 -3.61 -0.13 -5.11
CA GLY A 134 -4.70 -1.10 -5.21
C GLY A 134 -4.80 -1.99 -3.97
N LEU A 135 -3.68 -2.49 -3.47
CA LEU A 135 -3.64 -3.25 -2.22
C LEU A 135 -4.10 -2.41 -1.01
N TYR A 136 -3.64 -1.16 -0.91
CA TYR A 136 -4.07 -0.25 0.14
C TYR A 136 -5.59 -0.04 0.16
N PHE A 137 -6.18 0.31 -0.99
CA PHE A 137 -7.63 0.51 -1.11
C PHE A 137 -8.40 -0.80 -0.95
N GLY A 138 -7.88 -1.92 -1.48
CA GLY A 138 -8.48 -3.24 -1.34
C GLY A 138 -8.61 -3.67 0.12
N ILE A 139 -7.54 -3.55 0.91
CA ILE A 139 -7.55 -3.87 2.33
C ILE A 139 -8.55 -2.96 3.07
N LYS A 140 -8.51 -1.66 2.79
CA LYS A 140 -9.38 -0.68 3.43
C LYS A 140 -10.86 -0.90 3.09
N TYR A 141 -11.15 -1.26 1.84
CA TYR A 141 -12.51 -1.61 1.41
C TYR A 141 -12.99 -2.90 2.09
N TYR A 142 -12.12 -3.91 2.18
CA TYR A 142 -12.44 -5.15 2.88
C TYR A 142 -12.78 -4.92 4.36
N GLU A 143 -11.99 -4.10 5.06
CA GLU A 143 -12.27 -3.71 6.45
C GLU A 143 -13.64 -3.03 6.58
N ALA A 144 -13.94 -2.06 5.71
CA ALA A 144 -15.22 -1.35 5.72
C ALA A 144 -16.40 -2.29 5.45
N LEU A 145 -16.23 -3.27 4.54
CA LEU A 145 -17.24 -4.28 4.25
C LEU A 145 -17.50 -5.19 5.46
N GLN A 146 -16.45 -5.59 6.18
CA GLN A 146 -16.59 -6.39 7.40
C GLN A 146 -17.34 -5.62 8.52
N GLU A 147 -16.97 -4.36 8.75
CA GLU A 147 -17.67 -3.49 9.71
C GLU A 147 -19.16 -3.35 9.36
N GLN A 148 -19.49 -3.20 8.07
CA GLN A 148 -20.87 -3.12 7.60
C GLN A 148 -21.62 -4.43 7.84
N ARG A 149 -21.02 -5.57 7.53
CA ARG A 149 -21.61 -6.89 7.78
C ARG A 149 -21.89 -7.12 9.26
N GLU A 150 -20.95 -6.79 10.14
CA GLU A 150 -21.15 -6.91 11.58
C GLU A 150 -22.29 -6.02 12.09
N SER A 151 -22.39 -4.78 11.59
CA SER A 151 -23.48 -3.87 11.96
C SER A 151 -24.83 -4.38 11.50
N MET A 152 -24.92 -4.96 10.30
CA MET A 152 -26.16 -5.57 9.78
C MET A 152 -26.58 -6.79 10.61
N LEU A 153 -25.62 -7.65 11.01
CA LEU A 153 -25.92 -8.80 11.86
C LEU A 153 -26.43 -8.38 13.23
N ARG A 154 -25.81 -7.36 13.85
CA ARG A 154 -26.29 -6.81 15.13
C ARG A 154 -27.67 -6.20 15.00
N ALA A 155 -27.96 -5.44 13.95
CA ALA A 155 -29.27 -4.86 13.71
C ALA A 155 -30.34 -5.95 13.50
N SER A 156 -30.01 -7.01 12.74
CA SER A 156 -30.92 -8.16 12.53
C SER A 156 -31.22 -8.90 13.84
N ALA A 157 -30.19 -9.13 14.69
CA ALA A 157 -30.42 -9.79 15.99
C ALA A 157 -31.33 -8.96 16.91
N LEU A 158 -31.12 -7.64 16.97
CA LEU A 158 -31.97 -6.73 17.74
C LEU A 158 -33.42 -6.71 17.21
N ALA A 159 -33.59 -6.73 15.89
CA ALA A 159 -34.92 -6.79 15.28
C ALA A 159 -35.66 -8.11 15.64
N GLN A 160 -34.96 -9.24 15.59
CA GLN A 160 -35.52 -10.54 15.98
C GLN A 160 -35.92 -10.58 17.48
N GLU A 161 -35.04 -10.03 18.36
CA GLU A 161 -35.35 -9.93 19.78
C GLU A 161 -36.60 -9.08 20.03
N ALA A 162 -36.73 -7.94 19.35
CA ALA A 162 -37.90 -7.08 19.43
C ALA A 162 -39.19 -7.80 18.95
N GLN A 163 -39.10 -8.57 17.86
CA GLN A 163 -40.24 -9.37 17.38
C GLN A 163 -40.65 -10.44 18.38
N VAL A 164 -39.70 -11.16 18.97
CA VAL A 164 -40.01 -12.16 20.02
C VAL A 164 -40.66 -11.51 21.23
N LYS A 165 -40.16 -10.35 21.67
CA LYS A 165 -40.78 -9.59 22.77
C LYS A 165 -42.21 -9.18 22.41
N MET A 166 -42.46 -8.65 21.22
CA MET A 166 -43.80 -8.25 20.75
C MET A 166 -44.76 -9.44 20.73
N LEU A 167 -44.35 -10.59 20.20
CA LEU A 167 -45.14 -11.80 20.18
C LEU A 167 -45.49 -12.27 21.61
N ARG A 168 -44.55 -12.20 22.54
CA ARG A 168 -44.82 -12.54 23.97
C ARG A 168 -45.85 -11.60 24.58
N TYR A 169 -45.81 -10.31 24.31
CA TYR A 169 -46.81 -9.36 24.78
C TYR A 169 -48.21 -9.59 24.17
N GLN A 170 -48.26 -10.04 22.92
CA GLN A 170 -49.53 -10.38 22.24
C GLN A 170 -50.18 -11.68 22.80
N LEU A 171 -49.32 -12.67 23.15
CA LEU A 171 -49.78 -13.97 23.66
C LEU A 171 -50.18 -13.94 25.14
N ASN A 172 -49.71 -12.98 25.92
CA ASN A 172 -50.01 -12.91 27.35
C ASN A 172 -50.27 -11.46 27.80
N PRO A 173 -51.42 -10.87 27.40
CA PRO A 173 -51.81 -9.48 27.74
C PRO A 173 -52.19 -9.27 29.20
N HIS A 174 -52.15 -10.32 30.05
CA HIS A 174 -52.71 -10.27 31.40
C HIS A 174 -51.72 -10.37 32.55
N PHE A 175 -50.36 -10.21 32.29
CA PHE A 175 -49.35 -10.14 33.34
C PHE A 175 -48.49 -8.91 33.24
#